data_92da1af4fd0d88ba09291e6e93c2b148
#
_entry.id   92da1af4fd0d88ba09291e6e93c2b148
#
_cell.length_a   1.000
_cell.length_b   1.000
_cell.length_c   1.000
_cell.angle_alpha   90.00
_cell.angle_beta   90.00
_cell.angle_gamma   90.00
#
_symmetry.space_group_name_H-M   'P 1'
#
loop_
_entity.id
_entity.type
_entity.pdbx_description
1 polymer ?
#
loop_
_entity_poly.entity_id
_entity_poly.type
_entity_poly.pdbx_seq_one_letter_code
_entity_poly.pdbx_strand_id
1 'polypeptide(L)'
;RALFGRGEGVACILGTGSNSCWCRGGEIVENVPPLGYVLGDEGSGAALGRNLVNGIFKGHIPLREEFLAAHGLTYEEIILRVYREPYANRFLASFAPFVHAYLDCPEVRAMVAETFADFAQRNLSRYPVHLTVACIGGVAAAFEGLLREVLAHGGYRVGLIAASPAEGLIKYHYGK
;
A
#
# COMPACT_ATOMS: atom_id res chain seq x y z
N ARG A 1 18.43 0.79 1.84
CA ARG A 1 19.61 0.44 1.01
C ARG A 1 19.20 0.07 -0.43
N ALA A 2 18.18 -0.76 -0.60
CA ALA A 2 17.69 -1.18 -1.94
C ALA A 2 17.26 0.00 -2.83
N LEU A 3 16.67 1.05 -2.26
CA LEU A 3 16.09 2.17 -3.01
C LEU A 3 17.08 3.34 -3.22
N PHE A 4 17.91 3.62 -2.23
CA PHE A 4 18.78 4.81 -2.23
C PHE A 4 20.26 4.50 -2.06
N GLY A 5 20.64 3.24 -1.83
CA GLY A 5 22.04 2.89 -1.55
C GLY A 5 22.57 3.66 -0.33
N ARG A 6 23.57 4.52 -0.58
CA ARG A 6 24.11 5.48 0.40
C ARG A 6 23.55 6.91 0.24
N GLY A 7 22.60 7.12 -0.66
CA GLY A 7 21.94 8.40 -0.85
C GLY A 7 20.93 8.72 0.26
N GLU A 8 20.05 9.66 -0.06
CA GLU A 8 19.04 10.16 0.87
C GLU A 8 17.65 10.13 0.23
N GLY A 9 16.61 9.81 1.01
CA GLY A 9 15.22 9.80 0.58
C GLY A 9 14.29 9.11 1.55
N VAL A 10 13.01 9.06 1.20
CA VAL A 10 11.98 8.34 1.95
C VAL A 10 11.72 7.00 1.28
N ALA A 11 12.08 5.93 1.97
CA ALA A 11 11.85 4.55 1.52
C ALA A 11 10.54 4.03 2.09
N CYS A 12 9.65 3.55 1.20
CA CYS A 12 8.35 3.02 1.56
C CYS A 12 8.23 1.54 1.16
N ILE A 13 7.47 0.80 1.94
CA ILE A 13 7.02 -0.56 1.63
C ILE A 13 5.49 -0.52 1.58
N LEU A 14 4.89 -0.93 0.45
CA LEU A 14 3.46 -1.12 0.28
C LEU A 14 3.21 -2.54 -0.25
N GLY A 15 2.90 -3.44 0.68
CA GLY A 15 2.61 -4.85 0.46
C GLY A 15 1.38 -5.28 1.23
N THR A 16 1.40 -6.43 1.92
CA THR A 16 0.33 -6.84 2.84
C THR A 16 0.08 -5.80 3.92
N GLY A 17 1.14 -5.30 4.55
CA GLY A 17 1.16 -4.11 5.41
C GLY A 17 1.91 -2.98 4.72
N SER A 18 2.13 -1.86 5.42
CA SER A 18 2.91 -0.73 4.93
C SER A 18 3.94 -0.27 5.97
N ASN A 19 4.97 0.39 5.50
CA ASN A 19 5.94 1.09 6.36
C ASN A 19 6.64 2.19 5.56
N SER A 20 7.21 3.16 6.26
CA SER A 20 8.02 4.23 5.66
C SER A 20 9.17 4.61 6.57
N CYS A 21 10.28 5.03 5.99
CA CYS A 21 11.38 5.61 6.75
C CYS A 21 12.16 6.65 5.93
N TRP A 22 12.62 7.68 6.58
CA TRP A 22 13.65 8.56 6.04
C TRP A 22 15.01 7.88 6.23
N CYS A 23 15.74 7.72 5.14
CA CYS A 23 17.09 7.16 5.16
C CYS A 23 18.10 8.12 4.55
N ARG A 24 19.31 8.09 5.11
CA ARG A 24 20.47 8.87 4.67
C ARG A 24 21.76 8.07 4.90
N GLY A 25 22.64 8.01 3.92
CA GLY A 25 23.91 7.30 4.04
C GLY A 25 23.78 5.78 4.24
N GLY A 26 22.62 5.20 3.97
CA GLY A 26 22.32 3.79 4.26
C GLY A 26 21.80 3.51 5.66
N GLU A 27 21.60 4.53 6.50
CA GLU A 27 21.03 4.43 7.85
C GLU A 27 19.61 5.00 7.88
N ILE A 28 18.78 4.52 8.83
CA ILE A 28 17.45 5.07 9.08
C ILE A 28 17.61 6.28 10.01
N VAL A 29 17.15 7.44 9.54
CA VAL A 29 17.14 8.69 10.32
C VAL A 29 15.87 8.80 11.16
N GLU A 30 14.73 8.46 10.54
CA GLU A 30 13.40 8.53 11.17
C GLU A 30 12.49 7.45 10.59
N ASN A 31 11.63 6.89 11.41
CA ASN A 31 10.60 5.93 11.00
C ASN A 31 9.28 6.31 11.67
N VAL A 32 8.24 6.49 10.86
CA VAL A 32 6.87 6.60 11.36
C VAL A 32 6.35 5.20 11.66
N PRO A 33 5.90 4.91 12.89
CA PRO A 33 5.42 3.57 13.24
C PRO A 33 4.24 3.12 12.36
N PRO A 34 4.31 1.93 11.75
CA PRO A 34 3.23 1.44 10.87
C PRO A 34 1.96 1.02 11.62
N LEU A 35 2.06 0.69 12.92
CA LEU A 35 1.01 0.32 13.86
C LEU A 35 0.20 -0.94 13.51
N GLY A 36 0.48 -1.59 12.38
CA GLY A 36 -0.22 -2.80 11.91
C GLY A 36 -1.62 -2.53 11.36
N TYR A 37 -2.26 -3.57 10.83
CA TYR A 37 -3.46 -3.47 10.00
C TYR A 37 -4.73 -2.98 10.72
N VAL A 38 -4.76 -3.01 12.05
CA VAL A 38 -5.90 -2.51 12.85
C VAL A 38 -5.80 -1.02 13.09
N LEU A 39 -4.60 -0.53 13.45
CA LEU A 39 -4.37 0.84 13.90
C LEU A 39 -3.69 1.72 12.85
N GLY A 40 -3.16 1.13 11.78
CA GLY A 40 -2.38 1.81 10.76
C GLY A 40 -2.33 1.02 9.46
N ASP A 41 -1.12 0.77 8.94
CA ASP A 41 -0.85 0.12 7.64
C ASP A 41 -1.57 0.81 6.48
N GLU A 42 -1.73 2.13 6.52
CA GLU A 42 -2.34 2.93 5.45
C GLU A 42 -1.61 2.66 4.13
N GLY A 43 -2.35 2.63 3.02
CA GLY A 43 -1.79 2.35 1.69
C GLY A 43 -1.44 0.88 1.44
N SER A 44 -1.64 -0.02 2.41
CA SER A 44 -1.34 -1.45 2.29
C SER A 44 -2.45 -2.24 1.60
N GLY A 45 -2.15 -3.48 1.22
CA GLY A 45 -3.14 -4.45 0.73
C GLY A 45 -4.22 -4.77 1.77
N ALA A 46 -3.85 -4.82 3.05
CA ALA A 46 -4.83 -5.02 4.12
C ALA A 46 -5.79 -3.82 4.26
N ALA A 47 -5.27 -2.59 4.11
CA ALA A 47 -6.10 -1.39 4.09
C ALA A 47 -7.03 -1.36 2.87
N LEU A 48 -6.50 -1.67 1.67
CA LEU A 48 -7.31 -1.77 0.45
C LEU A 48 -8.43 -2.80 0.60
N GLY A 49 -8.13 -4.00 1.10
CA GLY A 49 -9.13 -5.06 1.30
C GLY A 49 -10.18 -4.69 2.34
N ARG A 50 -9.76 -4.08 3.45
CA ARG A 50 -10.69 -3.58 4.48
C ARG A 50 -11.64 -2.52 3.92
N ASN A 51 -11.11 -1.56 3.18
CA ASN A 51 -11.88 -0.46 2.59
C ASN A 51 -12.82 -0.98 1.49
N LEU A 52 -12.36 -1.95 0.67
CA LEU A 52 -13.20 -2.62 -0.33
C LEU A 52 -14.40 -3.32 0.34
N VAL A 53 -14.15 -4.18 1.33
CA VAL A 53 -15.22 -4.91 2.06
C VAL A 53 -16.20 -3.91 2.68
N ASN A 54 -15.70 -2.86 3.33
CA ASN A 54 -16.54 -1.81 3.89
C ASN A 54 -17.39 -1.13 2.81
N GLY A 55 -16.79 -0.68 1.72
CA GLY A 55 -17.47 -0.01 0.61
C GLY A 55 -18.57 -0.87 -0.03
N ILE A 56 -18.29 -2.14 -0.26
CA ILE A 56 -19.25 -3.10 -0.85
C ILE A 56 -20.45 -3.32 0.09
N PHE A 57 -20.20 -3.64 1.36
CA PHE A 57 -21.29 -3.99 2.30
C PHE A 57 -22.02 -2.79 2.86
N LYS A 58 -21.48 -1.58 2.72
CA LYS A 58 -22.15 -0.31 3.01
C LYS A 58 -22.85 0.31 1.78
N GLY A 59 -22.73 -0.33 0.61
CA GLY A 59 -23.41 0.10 -0.62
C GLY A 59 -22.75 1.29 -1.33
N HIS A 60 -21.49 1.59 -1.01
CA HIS A 60 -20.71 2.63 -1.71
C HIS A 60 -20.01 2.11 -2.96
N ILE A 61 -19.72 0.82 -3.03
CA ILE A 61 -19.12 0.14 -4.19
C ILE A 61 -20.11 -0.90 -4.71
N PRO A 62 -20.61 -0.77 -5.96
CA PRO A 62 -21.69 -1.60 -6.50
C PRO A 62 -21.17 -2.93 -7.09
N LEU A 63 -20.30 -3.64 -6.38
CA LEU A 63 -19.64 -4.87 -6.84
C LEU A 63 -19.84 -6.05 -5.87
N ARG A 64 -20.98 -6.07 -5.15
CA ARG A 64 -21.21 -7.08 -4.10
C ARG A 64 -21.31 -8.51 -4.66
N GLU A 65 -22.07 -8.68 -5.72
CA GLU A 65 -22.31 -10.00 -6.30
C GLU A 65 -21.02 -10.52 -6.96
N GLU A 66 -20.36 -9.69 -7.74
CA GLU A 66 -19.09 -9.99 -8.39
C GLU A 66 -18.00 -10.36 -7.39
N PHE A 67 -17.92 -9.58 -6.28
CA PHE A 67 -16.94 -9.82 -5.22
C PHE A 67 -17.17 -11.17 -4.54
N LEU A 68 -18.40 -11.46 -4.12
CA LEU A 68 -18.73 -12.72 -3.46
C LEU A 68 -18.54 -13.92 -4.39
N ALA A 69 -18.95 -13.80 -5.66
CA ALA A 69 -18.76 -14.85 -6.66
C ALA A 69 -17.28 -15.10 -6.96
N ALA A 70 -16.48 -14.05 -7.14
CA ALA A 70 -15.05 -14.18 -7.45
C ALA A 70 -14.25 -14.87 -6.35
N HIS A 71 -14.67 -14.74 -5.09
CA HIS A 71 -13.96 -15.31 -3.94
C HIS A 71 -14.62 -16.57 -3.36
N GLY A 72 -15.83 -16.93 -3.83
CA GLY A 72 -16.59 -18.05 -3.30
C GLY A 72 -16.90 -17.91 -1.80
N LEU A 73 -17.17 -16.69 -1.33
CA LEU A 73 -17.35 -16.35 0.08
C LEU A 73 -18.76 -15.80 0.33
N THR A 74 -19.26 -16.04 1.55
CA THR A 74 -20.42 -15.33 2.11
C THR A 74 -19.96 -14.17 3.00
N TYR A 75 -20.89 -13.29 3.36
CA TYR A 75 -20.64 -12.22 4.33
C TYR A 75 -20.17 -12.78 5.68
N GLU A 76 -20.84 -13.82 6.16
CA GLU A 76 -20.56 -14.47 7.45
C GLU A 76 -19.15 -15.05 7.49
N GLU A 77 -18.70 -15.67 6.39
CA GLU A 77 -17.34 -16.21 6.28
C GLU A 77 -16.28 -15.11 6.28
N ILE A 78 -16.55 -13.98 5.64
CA ILE A 78 -15.64 -12.82 5.68
C ILE A 78 -15.49 -12.31 7.12
N ILE A 79 -16.61 -12.15 7.83
CA ILE A 79 -16.60 -11.72 9.24
C ILE A 79 -15.86 -12.73 10.12
N LEU A 80 -16.12 -14.03 9.93
CA LEU A 80 -15.43 -15.09 10.65
C LEU A 80 -13.90 -15.00 10.46
N ARG A 81 -13.45 -14.90 9.20
CA ARG A 81 -12.02 -14.84 8.86
C ARG A 81 -11.33 -13.59 9.42
N VAL A 82 -12.01 -12.47 9.42
CA VAL A 82 -11.43 -11.20 9.93
C VAL A 82 -11.33 -11.19 11.44
N TYR A 83 -12.33 -11.74 12.16
CA TYR A 83 -12.43 -11.57 13.61
C TYR A 83 -12.08 -12.81 14.45
N ARG A 84 -12.00 -13.99 13.83
CA ARG A 84 -11.82 -15.26 14.54
C ARG A 84 -10.67 -16.11 14.04
N GLU A 85 -10.20 -15.87 12.81
CA GLU A 85 -9.12 -16.65 12.23
C GLU A 85 -7.76 -15.91 12.31
N PRO A 86 -6.64 -16.64 12.30
CA PRO A 86 -5.32 -16.03 12.23
C PRO A 86 -5.07 -15.38 10.87
N TYR A 87 -4.14 -14.42 10.84
CA TYR A 87 -3.68 -13.75 9.62
C TYR A 87 -4.73 -12.94 8.87
N ALA A 88 -5.66 -12.31 9.57
CA ALA A 88 -6.70 -11.45 8.99
C ALA A 88 -6.13 -10.36 8.04
N ASN A 89 -4.93 -9.84 8.34
CA ASN A 89 -4.23 -8.91 7.45
C ASN A 89 -3.90 -9.51 6.08
N ARG A 90 -3.46 -10.78 6.03
CA ARG A 90 -3.18 -11.48 4.77
C ARG A 90 -4.47 -11.78 4.02
N PHE A 91 -5.51 -12.18 4.74
CA PHE A 91 -6.82 -12.41 4.16
C PHE A 91 -7.38 -11.13 3.52
N LEU A 92 -7.37 -10.00 4.22
CA LEU A 92 -7.78 -8.72 3.65
C LEU A 92 -6.92 -8.33 2.45
N ALA A 93 -5.59 -8.47 2.54
CA ALA A 93 -4.69 -8.15 1.45
C ALA A 93 -4.88 -9.04 0.21
N SER A 94 -5.44 -10.24 0.36
CA SER A 94 -5.74 -11.13 -0.77
C SER A 94 -6.81 -10.59 -1.71
N PHE A 95 -7.54 -9.55 -1.31
CA PHE A 95 -8.51 -8.86 -2.16
C PHE A 95 -7.88 -7.80 -3.08
N ALA A 96 -6.59 -7.46 -2.91
CA ALA A 96 -5.93 -6.45 -3.75
C ALA A 96 -5.94 -6.77 -5.27
N PRO A 97 -5.82 -8.03 -5.73
CA PRO A 97 -5.99 -8.35 -7.15
C PRO A 97 -7.39 -8.03 -7.68
N PHE A 98 -8.45 -8.25 -6.89
CA PHE A 98 -9.82 -7.85 -7.26
C PHE A 98 -9.93 -6.34 -7.35
N VAL A 99 -9.42 -5.60 -6.37
CA VAL A 99 -9.37 -4.13 -6.41
C VAL A 99 -8.68 -3.64 -7.69
N HIS A 100 -7.54 -4.25 -8.05
CA HIS A 100 -6.81 -3.88 -9.27
C HIS A 100 -7.60 -4.17 -10.54
N ALA A 101 -8.29 -5.32 -10.61
CA ALA A 101 -9.09 -5.70 -11.77
C ALA A 101 -10.29 -4.76 -12.01
N TYR A 102 -10.77 -4.09 -10.99
CA TYR A 102 -11.91 -3.17 -11.05
C TYR A 102 -11.53 -1.69 -10.90
N LEU A 103 -10.28 -1.31 -11.19
CA LEU A 103 -9.84 0.09 -11.15
C LEU A 103 -10.58 1.04 -12.11
N ASP A 104 -11.23 0.49 -13.14
CA ASP A 104 -12.08 1.27 -14.06
C ASP A 104 -13.44 1.65 -13.43
N CYS A 105 -13.84 1.00 -12.33
CA CYS A 105 -14.98 1.41 -11.52
C CYS A 105 -14.62 2.69 -10.73
N PRO A 106 -15.35 3.81 -10.92
CA PRO A 106 -15.00 5.09 -10.30
C PRO A 106 -14.92 5.02 -8.78
N GLU A 107 -15.81 4.27 -8.15
CA GLU A 107 -15.89 4.12 -6.70
C GLU A 107 -14.69 3.33 -6.16
N VAL A 108 -14.25 2.30 -6.88
CA VAL A 108 -13.04 1.54 -6.54
C VAL A 108 -11.79 2.42 -6.70
N ARG A 109 -11.68 3.14 -7.83
CA ARG A 109 -10.57 4.06 -8.06
C ARG A 109 -10.47 5.13 -6.98
N ALA A 110 -11.61 5.73 -6.62
CA ALA A 110 -11.68 6.73 -5.55
C ALA A 110 -11.21 6.15 -4.21
N MET A 111 -11.71 4.97 -3.82
CA MET A 111 -11.32 4.28 -2.61
C MET A 111 -9.81 3.98 -2.56
N VAL A 112 -9.21 3.55 -3.68
CA VAL A 112 -7.76 3.32 -3.76
C VAL A 112 -6.99 4.62 -3.63
N ALA A 113 -7.42 5.69 -4.33
CA ALA A 113 -6.79 7.00 -4.24
C ALA A 113 -6.83 7.57 -2.81
N GLU A 114 -7.96 7.47 -2.13
CA GLU A 114 -8.11 7.85 -0.72
C GLU A 114 -7.18 7.04 0.20
N THR A 115 -7.07 5.72 -0.02
CA THR A 115 -6.19 4.86 0.76
C THR A 115 -4.71 5.27 0.62
N PHE A 116 -4.27 5.68 -0.57
CA PHE A 116 -2.91 6.20 -0.77
C PHE A 116 -2.75 7.64 -0.26
N ALA A 117 -3.78 8.47 -0.34
CA ALA A 117 -3.76 9.81 0.24
C ALA A 117 -3.64 9.75 1.78
N ASP A 118 -4.33 8.82 2.43
CA ASP A 118 -4.19 8.56 3.86
C ASP A 118 -2.76 8.15 4.24
N PHE A 119 -2.13 7.28 3.44
CA PHE A 119 -0.72 6.94 3.62
C PHE A 119 0.19 8.17 3.52
N ALA A 120 -0.01 8.99 2.51
CA ALA A 120 0.77 10.22 2.34
C ALA A 120 0.57 11.18 3.52
N GLN A 121 -0.67 11.39 3.93
CA GLN A 121 -1.02 12.32 5.01
C GLN A 121 -0.49 11.85 6.38
N ARG A 122 -0.61 10.56 6.70
CA ARG A 122 -0.27 10.05 8.03
C ARG A 122 1.21 9.70 8.19
N ASN A 123 1.84 9.27 7.11
CA ASN A 123 3.23 8.81 7.14
C ASN A 123 4.19 9.79 6.46
N LEU A 124 3.96 10.14 5.19
CA LEU A 124 4.94 10.93 4.43
C LEU A 124 5.02 12.39 4.87
N SER A 125 3.92 12.98 5.35
CA SER A 125 3.89 14.36 5.85
C SER A 125 4.82 14.59 7.06
N ARG A 126 5.31 13.52 7.68
CA ARG A 126 6.26 13.60 8.81
C ARG A 126 7.71 13.79 8.38
N TYR A 127 8.00 13.57 7.10
CA TYR A 127 9.35 13.70 6.54
C TYR A 127 9.51 15.00 5.75
N PRO A 128 10.77 15.47 5.55
CA PRO A 128 11.02 16.65 4.71
C PRO A 128 10.47 16.48 3.28
N VAL A 129 9.60 17.40 2.87
CA VAL A 129 8.84 17.32 1.59
C VAL A 129 9.73 17.32 0.34
N HIS A 130 10.97 17.87 0.44
CA HIS A 130 11.91 17.91 -0.68
C HIS A 130 12.56 16.55 -0.99
N LEU A 131 12.43 15.58 -0.11
CA LEU A 131 13.00 14.25 -0.30
C LEU A 131 12.25 13.46 -1.37
N THR A 132 13.00 12.69 -2.15
CA THR A 132 12.40 11.76 -3.09
C THR A 132 11.80 10.57 -2.35
N VAL A 133 10.54 10.26 -2.65
CA VAL A 133 9.82 9.08 -2.13
C VAL A 133 10.00 7.93 -3.12
N ALA A 134 10.46 6.79 -2.65
CA ALA A 134 10.57 5.58 -3.45
C ALA A 134 9.90 4.40 -2.73
N CYS A 135 9.20 3.55 -3.48
CA CYS A 135 8.34 2.50 -2.93
C CYS A 135 8.76 1.12 -3.43
N ILE A 136 8.66 0.12 -2.56
CA ILE A 136 8.74 -1.30 -2.92
C ILE A 136 7.53 -2.05 -2.39
N GLY A 137 7.17 -3.14 -3.07
CA GLY A 137 6.12 -4.05 -2.67
C GLY A 137 5.10 -4.32 -3.76
N GLY A 138 4.36 -5.41 -3.61
CA GLY A 138 3.39 -5.86 -4.60
C GLY A 138 2.26 -4.85 -4.84
N VAL A 139 1.79 -4.18 -3.80
CA VAL A 139 0.77 -3.13 -3.91
C VAL A 139 1.35 -1.91 -4.62
N ALA A 140 2.54 -1.44 -4.22
CA ALA A 140 3.17 -0.30 -4.86
C ALA A 140 3.33 -0.51 -6.38
N ALA A 141 3.79 -1.68 -6.79
CA ALA A 141 4.01 -2.01 -8.20
C ALA A 141 2.70 -2.21 -8.97
N ALA A 142 1.73 -2.94 -8.40
CA ALA A 142 0.45 -3.19 -9.06
C ALA A 142 -0.36 -1.90 -9.30
N PHE A 143 -0.31 -0.97 -8.36
CA PHE A 143 -1.05 0.29 -8.42
C PHE A 143 -0.14 1.50 -8.76
N GLU A 144 1.03 1.27 -9.40
CA GLU A 144 2.05 2.30 -9.63
C GLU A 144 1.49 3.58 -10.24
N GLY A 145 0.65 3.47 -11.28
CA GLY A 145 0.10 4.64 -11.98
C GLY A 145 -0.70 5.55 -11.03
N LEU A 146 -1.65 4.98 -10.29
CA LEU A 146 -2.49 5.73 -9.36
C LEU A 146 -1.72 6.21 -8.13
N LEU A 147 -0.77 5.38 -7.63
CA LEU A 147 0.10 5.79 -6.53
C LEU A 147 0.95 7.02 -6.89
N ARG A 148 1.54 7.04 -8.10
CA ARG A 148 2.30 8.20 -8.60
C ARG A 148 1.42 9.44 -8.73
N GLU A 149 0.23 9.28 -9.29
CA GLU A 149 -0.75 10.37 -9.45
C GLU A 149 -1.09 11.01 -8.09
N VAL A 150 -1.46 10.19 -7.10
CA VAL A 150 -1.85 10.66 -5.76
C VAL A 150 -0.67 11.32 -5.04
N LEU A 151 0.52 10.72 -5.06
CA LEU A 151 1.69 11.29 -4.40
C LEU A 151 2.15 12.59 -5.07
N ALA A 152 2.13 12.65 -6.41
CA ALA A 152 2.48 13.88 -7.14
C ALA A 152 1.47 15.01 -6.85
N HIS A 153 0.17 14.69 -6.76
CA HIS A 153 -0.86 15.66 -6.38
C HIS A 153 -0.64 16.18 -4.94
N GLY A 154 -0.15 15.32 -4.05
CA GLY A 154 0.27 15.70 -2.69
C GLY A 154 1.58 16.49 -2.62
N GLY A 155 2.22 16.80 -3.75
CA GLY A 155 3.47 17.57 -3.83
C GLY A 155 4.75 16.74 -3.61
N TYR A 156 4.66 15.42 -3.56
CA TYR A 156 5.82 14.56 -3.36
C TYR A 156 6.55 14.26 -4.67
N ARG A 157 7.88 14.28 -4.63
CA ARG A 157 8.73 13.79 -5.73
C ARG A 157 8.82 12.28 -5.68
N VAL A 158 8.25 11.60 -6.67
CA VAL A 158 8.23 10.13 -6.73
C VAL A 158 9.40 9.60 -7.56
N GLY A 159 10.23 8.78 -6.92
CA GLY A 159 11.35 8.07 -7.55
C GLY A 159 10.97 6.67 -8.02
N LEU A 160 11.82 5.69 -7.70
CA LEU A 160 11.63 4.29 -8.06
C LEU A 160 10.39 3.69 -7.36
N ILE A 161 9.60 2.98 -8.15
CA ILE A 161 8.59 2.03 -7.63
C ILE A 161 8.95 0.64 -8.19
N ALA A 162 9.03 -0.37 -7.31
CA ALA A 162 9.41 -1.73 -7.69
C ALA A 162 8.64 -2.77 -6.87
N ALA A 163 8.40 -3.94 -7.48
CA ALA A 163 7.72 -5.04 -6.79
C ALA A 163 8.59 -5.69 -5.69
N SER A 164 9.93 -5.70 -5.90
CA SER A 164 10.88 -6.40 -5.03
C SER A 164 12.12 -5.53 -4.78
N PRO A 165 12.73 -5.62 -3.60
CA PRO A 165 14.00 -4.97 -3.30
C PRO A 165 15.22 -5.69 -3.92
N ALA A 166 15.04 -6.87 -4.53
CA ALA A 166 16.14 -7.77 -4.92
C ALA A 166 17.19 -7.11 -5.80
N GLU A 167 16.79 -6.46 -6.90
CA GLU A 167 17.71 -5.79 -7.83
C GLU A 167 18.51 -4.67 -7.14
N GLY A 168 17.83 -3.85 -6.33
CA GLY A 168 18.47 -2.78 -5.59
C GLY A 168 19.47 -3.29 -4.55
N LEU A 169 19.17 -4.41 -3.88
CA LEU A 169 20.10 -5.04 -2.93
C LEU A 169 21.29 -5.67 -3.64
N ILE A 170 21.07 -6.35 -4.77
CA ILE A 170 22.17 -6.89 -5.60
C ILE A 170 23.10 -5.74 -6.03
N LYS A 171 22.53 -4.66 -6.56
CA LYS A 171 23.32 -3.48 -6.96
C LYS A 171 24.07 -2.86 -5.78
N TYR A 172 23.46 -2.80 -4.59
CA TYR A 172 24.10 -2.24 -3.40
C TYR A 172 25.28 -3.09 -2.92
N HIS A 173 25.17 -4.43 -2.95
CA HIS A 173 26.19 -5.32 -2.41
C HIS A 173 27.26 -5.73 -3.42
N TYR A 174 26.91 -5.83 -4.70
CA TYR A 174 27.77 -6.37 -5.76
C TYR A 174 28.04 -5.37 -6.90
N GLY A 175 27.32 -4.24 -6.96
CA GLY A 175 27.57 -3.18 -7.94
C GLY A 175 28.83 -2.42 -7.56
N LYS A 176 29.88 -2.56 -8.41
CA LYS A 176 31.08 -1.72 -8.36
C LYS A 176 30.86 -0.44 -9.13
#